data_807114902e45bcb551ed80575c1288ea
#
_entry.id   807114902e45bcb551ed80575c1288ea
#
_cell.length_a   1.000
_cell.length_b   1.000
_cell.length_c   1.000
_cell.angle_alpha   90.00
_cell.angle_beta   90.00
_cell.angle_gamma   90.00
#
_symmetry.space_group_name_H-M   'P 1'
#
loop_
_entity.id
_entity.type
_entity.pdbx_description
1 polymer ?
#
loop_
_entity_poly.entity_id
_entity_poly.type
_entity_poly.pdbx_seq_one_letter_code
_entity_poly.pdbx_strand_id
1 'polypeptide(L)'
;MPNAPQGAWPQGAAPQASPVQVNPVQTVPQGVPVQNTGVNNTPGNFNGQQPVQNNTQSNFYGNPAQPGVPNAQYNPYYIQYAQYNQYNPYYGQYPLYPGVYQMPQLYYEKQAVAKTGTKVGGALLLFYLFVNCLQVLIIVGLNLLYQQTQNMALSLNLLLAEPVFSLLLNTVLTFVGFGGAALCLIKMQRRRVRELISFAKPNKALFWPMVFTAIGGCYIANIGVSILQQRLSPVFELKSQDFGTPQGILGFVISFLTTACAPALIEEFFFRGAILGSLRKFGDSFAIFTSAILFGLVHGNLIQIPFAFTVGLLLGFAVVKTGSIWTGVLIHFLNNFLAVLQEHGSLYLNENLMQLLNYVLVLVLIIGGIFAAYRLTVKSPNIFAFAKTPHVSTAGQRFGWFMGRPTVIIFIIITALTVLTVQLQ
;
A
#
# COMPACT_ATOMS: atom_id res chain seq x y z
N MET A 1 20.07 54.33 -26.81
CA MET A 1 18.93 55.25 -26.89
C MET A 1 18.26 55.07 -28.25
N PRO A 2 16.92 54.86 -28.35
CA PRO A 2 15.89 55.56 -27.60
C PRO A 2 14.84 54.65 -26.87
N ASN A 3 14.32 55.15 -25.78
CA ASN A 3 12.98 55.22 -25.20
C ASN A 3 11.99 54.07 -25.31
N ALA A 4 11.67 53.49 -24.15
CA ALA A 4 10.47 52.77 -23.85
C ALA A 4 9.28 53.70 -23.53
N PRO A 5 8.01 53.35 -23.87
CA PRO A 5 6.87 54.03 -23.32
C PRO A 5 6.30 53.25 -22.09
N GLN A 6 6.05 54.02 -21.04
CA GLN A 6 5.28 53.60 -19.87
C GLN A 6 3.78 53.50 -20.23
N GLY A 7 3.18 52.37 -20.02
CA GLY A 7 1.74 52.13 -20.11
C GLY A 7 1.11 51.97 -18.71
N ALA A 8 0.26 52.92 -18.33
CA ALA A 8 -0.47 52.93 -17.06
C ALA A 8 -1.57 51.88 -17.02
N TRP A 9 -1.76 51.27 -15.86
CA TRP A 9 -2.87 50.35 -15.55
C TRP A 9 -4.13 51.14 -15.16
N PRO A 10 -5.35 50.82 -15.64
CA PRO A 10 -6.60 51.42 -15.15
C PRO A 10 -6.99 50.76 -13.84
N GLN A 11 -7.31 51.57 -12.86
CA GLN A 11 -7.99 51.20 -11.61
C GLN A 11 -9.44 50.84 -11.92
N GLY A 12 -9.79 49.57 -11.75
CA GLY A 12 -11.14 49.04 -11.79
C GLY A 12 -11.82 49.07 -10.41
N ALA A 13 -12.97 49.69 -10.35
CA ALA A 13 -13.78 49.90 -9.17
C ALA A 13 -14.28 48.61 -8.52
N ALA A 14 -14.35 48.59 -7.18
CA ALA A 14 -14.95 47.56 -6.37
C ALA A 14 -16.49 47.50 -6.57
N PRO A 15 -17.11 46.29 -6.65
CA PRO A 15 -18.56 46.19 -6.68
C PRO A 15 -19.15 46.42 -5.28
N GLN A 16 -20.11 47.38 -5.23
CA GLN A 16 -20.96 47.64 -4.07
C GLN A 16 -21.91 46.47 -3.81
N ALA A 17 -21.94 46.01 -2.57
CA ALA A 17 -22.90 45.03 -2.10
C ALA A 17 -24.28 45.67 -1.89
N SER A 18 -25.29 45.10 -2.53
CA SER A 18 -26.71 45.45 -2.29
C SER A 18 -27.21 44.85 -0.98
N PRO A 19 -28.08 45.52 -0.23
CA PRO A 19 -28.58 45.03 1.06
C PRO A 19 -29.60 43.91 0.86
N VAL A 20 -29.43 42.80 1.60
CA VAL A 20 -30.38 41.68 1.69
C VAL A 20 -31.57 42.12 2.54
N GLN A 21 -32.77 42.11 1.95
CA GLN A 21 -34.03 42.27 2.67
C GLN A 21 -34.31 41.03 3.53
N VAL A 22 -34.48 41.24 4.83
CA VAL A 22 -34.92 40.23 5.80
C VAL A 22 -36.44 40.24 5.86
N ASN A 23 -37.11 39.15 5.44
CA ASN A 23 -38.53 38.94 5.64
C ASN A 23 -38.84 38.53 7.08
N PRO A 24 -39.95 39.02 7.69
CA PRO A 24 -40.28 38.73 9.07
C PRO A 24 -40.80 37.30 9.28
N VAL A 25 -40.42 36.74 10.41
CA VAL A 25 -40.78 35.42 10.92
C VAL A 25 -42.28 35.30 11.15
N GLN A 26 -42.94 34.33 10.54
CA GLN A 26 -44.31 33.93 10.85
C GLN A 26 -44.35 33.16 12.18
N THR A 27 -45.19 33.64 13.09
CA THR A 27 -45.55 33.03 14.37
C THR A 27 -46.37 31.76 14.18
N VAL A 28 -45.98 30.66 14.82
CA VAL A 28 -46.72 29.40 14.89
C VAL A 28 -47.66 29.45 16.11
N PRO A 29 -48.94 28.96 15.98
CA PRO A 29 -49.91 28.98 17.08
C PRO A 29 -49.59 27.90 18.13
N GLN A 30 -49.77 28.28 19.40
CA GLN A 30 -49.79 27.39 20.55
C GLN A 30 -51.10 26.58 20.60
N GLY A 31 -50.97 25.31 21.04
CA GLY A 31 -52.06 24.66 21.76
C GLY A 31 -52.46 23.28 21.32
N VAL A 32 -51.95 22.23 22.00
CA VAL A 32 -52.72 21.03 22.33
C VAL A 32 -52.11 20.43 23.64
N PRO A 33 -52.96 20.10 24.65
CA PRO A 33 -52.46 19.64 25.95
C PRO A 33 -52.13 18.16 25.98
N VAL A 34 -51.01 17.81 26.62
CA VAL A 34 -50.59 16.40 26.89
C VAL A 34 -51.24 15.97 28.22
N GLN A 35 -52.05 14.93 28.18
CA GLN A 35 -52.54 14.23 29.35
C GLN A 35 -51.46 13.49 30.09
N ASN A 36 -51.39 13.74 31.38
CA ASN A 36 -50.49 13.14 32.36
C ASN A 36 -51.21 11.91 32.96
N THR A 37 -50.72 10.68 32.72
CA THR A 37 -51.15 9.52 33.51
C THR A 37 -50.02 9.14 34.45
N GLY A 38 -50.19 9.45 35.72
CA GLY A 38 -49.30 9.08 36.80
C GLY A 38 -49.33 7.60 37.09
N VAL A 39 -48.16 7.07 37.45
CA VAL A 39 -48.03 5.85 38.25
C VAL A 39 -47.03 6.16 39.38
N ASN A 40 -47.54 6.10 40.58
CA ASN A 40 -46.83 6.09 41.86
C ASN A 40 -45.90 4.93 41.98
N ASN A 41 -44.69 5.12 42.51
CA ASN A 41 -44.04 4.11 43.29
C ASN A 41 -43.11 4.72 44.40
N THR A 42 -43.44 4.33 45.58
CA THR A 42 -42.82 4.63 46.88
C THR A 42 -41.52 3.80 47.06
N PRO A 43 -40.54 4.22 47.90
CA PRO A 43 -39.25 3.59 48.01
C PRO A 43 -39.22 2.44 49.02
N GLY A 44 -38.54 1.37 48.67
CA GLY A 44 -38.24 0.25 49.58
C GLY A 44 -36.74 0.02 49.66
N ASN A 45 -36.23 0.25 50.87
CA ASN A 45 -34.92 -0.12 51.38
C ASN A 45 -34.74 -1.63 51.32
N PHE A 46 -33.58 -2.19 50.89
CA PHE A 46 -32.94 -3.31 51.59
C PHE A 46 -31.48 -3.56 51.21
N ASN A 47 -30.69 -3.75 52.24
CA ASN A 47 -29.31 -4.23 52.32
C ASN A 47 -29.14 -5.66 51.82
N GLY A 48 -27.94 -6.01 51.34
CA GLY A 48 -27.48 -7.39 51.29
C GLY A 48 -26.34 -7.64 50.29
N GLN A 49 -25.17 -7.86 50.83
CA GLN A 49 -23.95 -8.30 50.14
C GLN A 49 -24.11 -9.71 49.56
N GLN A 50 -23.53 -9.99 48.38
CA GLN A 50 -22.45 -10.95 48.09
C GLN A 50 -22.22 -11.17 46.59
N PRO A 51 -21.09 -11.71 46.16
CA PRO A 51 -20.54 -11.46 44.81
C PRO A 51 -21.07 -12.47 43.78
N VAL A 52 -21.44 -11.97 42.59
CA VAL A 52 -21.83 -12.78 41.46
C VAL A 52 -20.69 -12.87 40.45
N GLN A 53 -20.28 -14.10 40.20
CA GLN A 53 -19.36 -14.51 39.14
C GLN A 53 -19.80 -13.96 37.76
N ASN A 54 -18.84 -13.36 37.08
CA ASN A 54 -19.00 -12.96 35.67
C ASN A 54 -19.05 -14.18 34.77
N ASN A 55 -20.24 -14.52 34.32
CA ASN A 55 -20.48 -15.34 33.14
C ASN A 55 -21.20 -14.46 32.11
N THR A 56 -20.45 -13.71 31.34
CA THR A 56 -20.98 -12.97 30.20
C THR A 56 -20.95 -13.84 28.95
N GLN A 57 -21.93 -14.74 28.82
CA GLN A 57 -22.41 -15.16 27.51
C GLN A 57 -23.23 -14.01 26.91
N SER A 58 -22.64 -13.28 25.98
CA SER A 58 -23.37 -12.31 25.18
C SER A 58 -24.19 -13.02 24.13
N ASN A 59 -25.49 -13.14 24.39
CA ASN A 59 -26.48 -13.51 23.37
C ASN A 59 -26.55 -12.41 22.32
N PHE A 60 -25.98 -12.66 21.14
CA PHE A 60 -26.20 -11.85 19.95
C PHE A 60 -27.59 -12.13 19.40
N TYR A 61 -28.54 -11.24 19.66
CA TYR A 61 -29.77 -11.19 18.90
C TYR A 61 -29.46 -10.64 17.51
N GLY A 62 -29.58 -11.52 16.50
CA GLY A 62 -29.54 -11.14 15.11
C GLY A 62 -30.70 -10.24 14.75
N ASN A 63 -30.43 -9.11 14.13
CA ASN A 63 -31.43 -8.29 13.45
C ASN A 63 -32.09 -9.14 12.34
N PRO A 64 -33.41 -9.07 12.14
CA PRO A 64 -34.08 -9.80 11.08
C PRO A 64 -33.54 -9.39 9.72
N ALA A 65 -33.17 -10.39 8.90
CA ALA A 65 -32.63 -10.23 7.58
C ALA A 65 -33.56 -9.41 6.68
N GLN A 66 -33.03 -8.31 6.14
CA GLN A 66 -33.67 -7.67 4.98
C GLN A 66 -33.56 -8.62 3.77
N PRO A 67 -34.64 -8.88 3.04
CA PRO A 67 -34.60 -9.71 1.85
C PRO A 67 -33.81 -9.02 0.74
N GLY A 68 -32.71 -9.66 0.28
CA GLY A 68 -31.99 -9.22 -0.90
C GLY A 68 -30.48 -8.97 -0.76
N VAL A 69 -29.88 -9.20 0.43
CA VAL A 69 -28.41 -9.10 0.57
C VAL A 69 -27.84 -10.52 0.59
N PRO A 70 -27.03 -10.91 -0.42
CA PRO A 70 -26.34 -12.20 -0.38
C PRO A 70 -25.38 -12.22 0.80
N ASN A 71 -25.35 -13.36 1.53
CA ASN A 71 -24.46 -13.63 2.66
C ASN A 71 -23.06 -13.06 2.43
N ALA A 72 -22.73 -11.97 3.12
CA ALA A 72 -21.38 -11.46 3.19
C ALA A 72 -20.54 -12.51 3.93
N GLN A 73 -19.74 -13.24 3.18
CA GLN A 73 -18.80 -14.22 3.71
C GLN A 73 -17.95 -13.59 4.79
N TYR A 74 -17.96 -14.22 5.95
CA TYR A 74 -17.29 -13.89 7.19
C TYR A 74 -15.81 -13.54 6.96
N ASN A 75 -15.50 -12.26 6.84
CA ASN A 75 -14.12 -11.77 6.82
C ASN A 75 -13.84 -11.16 8.21
N PRO A 76 -13.00 -11.77 9.06
CA PRO A 76 -12.70 -11.25 10.39
C PRO A 76 -12.12 -9.82 10.37
N TYR A 77 -11.54 -9.40 9.25
CA TYR A 77 -11.16 -8.01 9.02
C TYR A 77 -12.34 -7.05 8.96
N TYR A 78 -13.51 -7.52 8.49
CA TYR A 78 -14.70 -6.70 8.41
C TYR A 78 -15.26 -6.37 9.80
N ILE A 79 -15.22 -7.31 10.73
CA ILE A 79 -15.66 -7.11 12.12
C ILE A 79 -14.70 -6.14 12.83
N GLN A 80 -13.41 -6.31 12.64
CA GLN A 80 -12.40 -5.42 13.20
C GLN A 80 -12.50 -4.00 12.60
N TYR A 81 -12.87 -3.89 11.32
CA TYR A 81 -13.08 -2.61 10.63
C TYR A 81 -14.41 -1.94 11.02
N ALA A 82 -15.47 -2.73 11.22
CA ALA A 82 -16.75 -2.22 11.69
C ALA A 82 -16.65 -1.77 13.16
N GLN A 83 -15.95 -2.50 14.02
CA GLN A 83 -15.62 -2.07 15.39
C GLN A 83 -14.70 -0.84 15.41
N TYR A 84 -13.77 -0.72 14.45
CA TYR A 84 -12.91 0.44 14.31
C TYR A 84 -13.70 1.69 13.92
N ASN A 85 -14.69 1.58 13.04
CA ASN A 85 -15.56 2.70 12.66
C ASN A 85 -16.51 3.09 13.79
N GLN A 86 -16.90 2.17 14.66
CA GLN A 86 -17.72 2.44 15.85
C GLN A 86 -16.92 3.22 16.93
N TYR A 87 -15.59 3.05 16.96
CA TYR A 87 -14.66 3.75 17.87
C TYR A 87 -13.84 4.85 17.20
N ASN A 88 -14.15 5.23 15.96
CA ASN A 88 -13.49 6.34 15.32
C ASN A 88 -14.08 7.65 15.88
N PRO A 89 -13.36 8.42 16.70
CA PRO A 89 -13.86 9.67 17.26
C PRO A 89 -14.22 10.72 16.20
N TYR A 90 -13.86 10.47 14.93
CA TYR A 90 -14.24 11.30 13.79
C TYR A 90 -15.62 10.96 13.20
N TYR A 91 -16.25 9.84 13.61
CA TYR A 91 -17.59 9.42 13.18
C TYR A 91 -18.62 9.39 14.33
N GLY A 92 -18.24 9.78 15.54
CA GLY A 92 -19.16 9.95 16.67
C GLY A 92 -20.19 11.03 16.35
N GLN A 93 -21.46 10.75 16.63
CA GLN A 93 -22.52 11.77 16.66
C GLN A 93 -22.11 12.83 17.66
N TYR A 94 -21.62 13.97 17.18
CA TYR A 94 -21.44 15.12 18.03
C TYR A 94 -22.83 15.65 18.43
N PRO A 95 -23.10 15.88 19.72
CA PRO A 95 -24.33 16.56 20.11
C PRO A 95 -24.38 17.93 19.40
N LEU A 96 -25.48 18.19 18.73
CA LEU A 96 -25.76 19.48 18.12
C LEU A 96 -25.88 20.54 19.22
N TYR A 97 -24.81 21.21 19.54
CA TYR A 97 -24.87 22.44 20.33
C TYR A 97 -25.21 23.58 19.40
N PRO A 98 -26.34 24.29 19.61
CA PRO A 98 -26.70 25.47 18.81
C PRO A 98 -25.57 26.52 18.92
N GLY A 99 -24.97 26.89 17.77
CA GLY A 99 -23.93 27.91 17.71
C GLY A 99 -22.50 27.40 17.54
N VAL A 100 -22.24 26.09 17.58
CA VAL A 100 -20.91 25.53 17.25
C VAL A 100 -20.81 25.24 15.76
N TYR A 101 -19.94 25.95 15.06
CA TYR A 101 -19.60 25.69 13.66
C TYR A 101 -19.01 24.29 13.51
N GLN A 102 -19.81 23.33 13.07
CA GLN A 102 -19.32 22.00 12.75
C GLN A 102 -18.56 22.06 11.43
N MET A 103 -17.25 21.84 11.50
CA MET A 103 -16.46 21.68 10.28
C MET A 103 -17.06 20.53 9.44
N PRO A 104 -17.24 20.73 8.12
CA PRO A 104 -17.78 19.70 7.25
C PRO A 104 -17.00 18.39 7.37
N GLN A 105 -17.69 17.25 7.36
CA GLN A 105 -17.04 15.90 7.41
C GLN A 105 -15.93 15.77 6.37
N LEU A 106 -16.08 16.40 5.21
CA LEU A 106 -15.09 16.48 4.16
C LEU A 106 -13.73 17.06 4.64
N TYR A 107 -13.76 18.06 5.53
CA TYR A 107 -12.56 18.66 6.09
C TYR A 107 -11.77 17.68 6.97
N TYR A 108 -12.46 16.94 7.84
CA TYR A 108 -11.83 15.95 8.70
C TYR A 108 -11.27 14.79 7.89
N GLU A 109 -11.99 14.32 6.86
CA GLU A 109 -11.50 13.28 5.96
C GLU A 109 -10.27 13.75 5.21
N LYS A 110 -10.27 14.96 4.65
CA LYS A 110 -9.10 15.57 4.01
C LYS A 110 -7.89 15.61 4.94
N GLN A 111 -8.07 16.05 6.19
CA GLN A 111 -6.98 16.10 7.16
C GLN A 111 -6.46 14.70 7.50
N ALA A 112 -7.34 13.72 7.67
CA ALA A 112 -6.95 12.35 7.99
C ALA A 112 -6.13 11.71 6.86
N VAL A 113 -6.56 11.89 5.60
CA VAL A 113 -5.82 11.43 4.41
C VAL A 113 -4.47 12.14 4.32
N ALA A 114 -4.47 13.46 4.43
CA ALA A 114 -3.26 14.29 4.36
C ALA A 114 -2.24 13.90 5.45
N LYS A 115 -2.68 13.74 6.70
CA LYS A 115 -1.82 13.29 7.82
C LYS A 115 -1.24 11.89 7.59
N THR A 116 -2.04 10.99 7.02
CA THR A 116 -1.56 9.64 6.69
C THR A 116 -0.56 9.71 5.52
N GLY A 117 -0.83 10.51 4.49
CA GLY A 117 0.10 10.74 3.38
C GLY A 117 1.45 11.30 3.83
N THR A 118 1.44 12.29 4.73
CA THR A 118 2.69 12.83 5.31
C THR A 118 3.50 11.75 6.02
N LYS A 119 2.86 10.85 6.78
CA LYS A 119 3.55 9.76 7.49
C LYS A 119 4.08 8.71 6.53
N VAL A 120 3.30 8.31 5.53
CA VAL A 120 3.72 7.33 4.52
C VAL A 120 4.86 7.89 3.68
N GLY A 121 4.74 9.12 3.18
CA GLY A 121 5.82 9.80 2.47
C GLY A 121 7.08 9.95 3.33
N GLY A 122 6.91 10.30 4.63
CA GLY A 122 8.02 10.33 5.58
C GLY A 122 8.72 9.00 5.75
N ALA A 123 7.97 7.89 5.80
CA ALA A 123 8.55 6.55 5.88
C ALA A 123 9.32 6.16 4.60
N LEU A 124 8.83 6.56 3.43
CA LEU A 124 9.53 6.36 2.16
C LEU A 124 10.83 7.19 2.08
N LEU A 125 10.83 8.40 2.63
CA LEU A 125 12.06 9.20 2.75
C LEU A 125 13.05 8.58 3.76
N LEU A 126 12.55 8.02 4.86
CA LEU A 126 13.38 7.28 5.82
C LEU A 126 13.99 6.02 5.20
N PHE A 127 13.27 5.33 4.30
CA PHE A 127 13.83 4.23 3.52
C PHE A 127 15.11 4.69 2.78
N TYR A 128 15.03 5.76 1.99
CA TYR A 128 16.20 6.30 1.29
C TYR A 128 17.31 6.73 2.26
N LEU A 129 16.95 7.37 3.36
CA LEU A 129 17.92 7.79 4.38
C LEU A 129 18.67 6.57 4.96
N PHE A 130 17.96 5.52 5.40
CA PHE A 130 18.58 4.32 5.97
C PHE A 130 19.48 3.61 4.97
N VAL A 131 19.02 3.44 3.72
CA VAL A 131 19.81 2.80 2.66
C VAL A 131 21.08 3.60 2.40
N ASN A 132 20.98 4.91 2.15
CA ASN A 132 22.14 5.74 1.82
C ASN A 132 23.11 5.89 3.00
N CYS A 133 22.61 6.09 4.23
CA CYS A 133 23.48 6.16 5.41
C CYS A 133 24.25 4.84 5.61
N LEU A 134 23.57 3.69 5.50
CA LEU A 134 24.22 2.40 5.67
C LEU A 134 25.23 2.13 4.53
N GLN A 135 24.87 2.46 3.29
CA GLN A 135 25.76 2.34 2.14
C GLN A 135 27.04 3.17 2.33
N VAL A 136 26.91 4.43 2.75
CA VAL A 136 28.07 5.29 3.03
C VAL A 136 28.95 4.72 4.14
N LEU A 137 28.33 4.23 5.23
CA LEU A 137 29.09 3.61 6.34
C LEU A 137 29.87 2.37 5.87
N ILE A 138 29.28 1.52 5.04
CA ILE A 138 29.93 0.34 4.49
C ILE A 138 31.11 0.75 3.56
N ILE A 139 30.86 1.70 2.64
CA ILE A 139 31.88 2.20 1.72
C ILE A 139 33.07 2.80 2.49
N VAL A 140 32.81 3.69 3.45
CA VAL A 140 33.87 4.31 4.27
C VAL A 140 34.61 3.25 5.07
N GLY A 141 33.89 2.32 5.71
CA GLY A 141 34.51 1.23 6.47
C GLY A 141 35.44 0.35 5.62
N LEU A 142 34.99 -0.08 4.43
CA LEU A 142 35.80 -0.87 3.50
C LEU A 142 37.02 -0.09 3.01
N ASN A 143 36.88 1.20 2.67
CA ASN A 143 38.01 2.02 2.25
C ASN A 143 39.03 2.22 3.37
N LEU A 144 38.60 2.42 4.61
CA LEU A 144 39.53 2.52 5.75
C LEU A 144 40.27 1.20 5.99
N LEU A 145 39.60 0.07 5.92
CA LEU A 145 40.22 -1.25 6.03
C LEU A 145 41.20 -1.52 4.89
N TYR A 146 40.83 -1.15 3.66
CA TYR A 146 41.74 -1.24 2.51
C TYR A 146 42.99 -0.41 2.71
N GLN A 147 42.86 0.86 3.13
CA GLN A 147 43.99 1.76 3.41
C GLN A 147 44.90 1.22 4.52
N GLN A 148 44.33 0.64 5.57
CA GLN A 148 45.10 0.11 6.70
C GLN A 148 45.81 -1.19 6.37
N THR A 149 45.17 -2.09 5.61
CA THR A 149 45.68 -3.44 5.37
C THR A 149 46.39 -3.59 4.02
N GLN A 150 46.17 -2.69 3.09
CA GLN A 150 46.56 -2.78 1.67
C GLN A 150 46.11 -4.09 1.01
N ASN A 151 45.09 -4.74 1.57
CA ASN A 151 44.57 -5.98 1.04
C ASN A 151 43.68 -5.72 -0.16
N MET A 152 44.11 -6.10 -1.35
CA MET A 152 43.37 -5.89 -2.61
C MET A 152 41.96 -6.52 -2.62
N ALA A 153 41.79 -7.63 -1.85
CA ALA A 153 40.44 -8.24 -1.72
C ALA A 153 39.40 -7.32 -1.05
N LEU A 154 39.83 -6.29 -0.32
CA LEU A 154 38.96 -5.28 0.29
C LEU A 154 38.75 -4.05 -0.60
N SER A 155 39.31 -4.05 -1.82
CA SER A 155 39.05 -2.97 -2.80
C SER A 155 37.57 -2.95 -3.16
N LEU A 156 36.94 -1.79 -2.99
CA LEU A 156 35.51 -1.61 -3.23
C LEU A 156 35.12 -2.00 -4.67
N ASN A 157 35.97 -1.65 -5.65
CA ASN A 157 35.71 -1.94 -7.06
C ASN A 157 35.68 -3.46 -7.33
N LEU A 158 36.60 -4.23 -6.71
CA LEU A 158 36.62 -5.68 -6.84
C LEU A 158 35.44 -6.32 -6.12
N LEU A 159 35.09 -5.84 -4.91
CA LEU A 159 33.94 -6.34 -4.17
C LEU A 159 32.62 -6.11 -4.90
N LEU A 160 32.41 -4.89 -5.45
CA LEU A 160 31.17 -4.58 -6.19
C LEU A 160 31.10 -5.31 -7.54
N ALA A 161 32.22 -5.74 -8.10
CA ALA A 161 32.24 -6.58 -9.30
C ALA A 161 31.86 -8.05 -9.01
N GLU A 162 31.90 -8.47 -7.73
CA GLU A 162 31.52 -9.81 -7.32
C GLU A 162 30.01 -9.94 -7.11
N PRO A 163 29.30 -10.76 -7.91
CA PRO A 163 27.83 -10.88 -7.83
C PRO A 163 27.32 -11.26 -6.45
N VAL A 164 28.03 -12.17 -5.75
CA VAL A 164 27.66 -12.61 -4.40
C VAL A 164 27.67 -11.44 -3.42
N PHE A 165 28.74 -10.65 -3.43
CA PHE A 165 28.86 -9.51 -2.54
C PHE A 165 27.79 -8.45 -2.85
N SER A 166 27.56 -8.13 -4.11
CA SER A 166 26.56 -7.16 -4.55
C SER A 166 25.14 -7.57 -4.16
N LEU A 167 24.78 -8.84 -4.32
CA LEU A 167 23.47 -9.36 -3.91
C LEU A 167 23.29 -9.34 -2.38
N LEU A 168 24.31 -9.74 -1.62
CA LEU A 168 24.26 -9.69 -0.15
C LEU A 168 24.17 -8.25 0.35
N LEU A 169 24.98 -7.35 -0.21
CA LEU A 169 24.96 -5.94 0.14
C LEU A 169 23.58 -5.33 -0.13
N ASN A 170 23.03 -5.53 -1.33
CA ASN A 170 21.70 -5.06 -1.68
C ASN A 170 20.61 -5.60 -0.74
N THR A 171 20.73 -6.89 -0.36
CA THR A 171 19.78 -7.52 0.58
C THR A 171 19.84 -6.85 1.96
N VAL A 172 21.03 -6.62 2.50
CA VAL A 172 21.20 -5.94 3.80
C VAL A 172 20.63 -4.52 3.74
N LEU A 173 20.95 -3.76 2.69
CA LEU A 173 20.44 -2.40 2.47
C LEU A 173 18.90 -2.39 2.40
N THR A 174 18.33 -3.33 1.67
CA THR A 174 16.86 -3.49 1.50
C THR A 174 16.19 -3.85 2.83
N PHE A 175 16.75 -4.80 3.59
CA PHE A 175 16.20 -5.19 4.89
C PHE A 175 16.22 -4.05 5.90
N VAL A 176 17.33 -3.35 6.02
CA VAL A 176 17.46 -2.21 6.93
C VAL A 176 16.57 -1.06 6.47
N GLY A 177 16.56 -0.78 5.17
CA GLY A 177 15.77 0.28 4.59
C GLY A 177 14.27 0.07 4.79
N PHE A 178 13.71 -1.00 4.25
CA PHE A 178 12.26 -1.27 4.35
C PHE A 178 11.84 -1.67 5.76
N GLY A 179 12.64 -2.46 6.46
CA GLY A 179 12.36 -2.85 7.85
C GLY A 179 12.32 -1.65 8.78
N GLY A 180 13.33 -0.80 8.72
CA GLY A 180 13.40 0.43 9.50
C GLY A 180 12.26 1.39 9.17
N ALA A 181 11.99 1.63 7.87
CA ALA A 181 10.89 2.47 7.42
C ALA A 181 9.51 1.94 7.85
N ALA A 182 9.30 0.61 7.77
CA ALA A 182 8.06 -0.03 8.23
C ALA A 182 7.83 0.18 9.72
N LEU A 183 8.84 -0.09 10.55
CA LEU A 183 8.75 0.10 11.99
C LEU A 183 8.50 1.56 12.37
N CYS A 184 9.19 2.51 11.69
CA CYS A 184 8.95 3.94 11.86
C CYS A 184 7.52 4.32 11.48
N LEU A 185 7.00 3.83 10.34
CA LEU A 185 5.62 4.11 9.93
C LEU A 185 4.61 3.60 10.95
N ILE A 186 4.76 2.36 11.41
CA ILE A 186 3.89 1.75 12.42
C ILE A 186 3.89 2.58 13.71
N LYS A 187 5.07 2.98 14.17
CA LYS A 187 5.24 3.87 15.33
C LYS A 187 4.58 5.25 15.10
N MET A 188 4.79 5.88 13.94
CA MET A 188 4.16 7.15 13.58
C MET A 188 2.63 7.04 13.51
N GLN A 189 2.08 5.88 13.10
CA GLN A 189 0.64 5.63 13.09
C GLN A 189 0.07 5.43 14.51
N ARG A 190 0.91 5.22 15.51
CA ARG A 190 0.50 4.89 16.89
C ARG A 190 -0.42 3.66 16.95
N ARG A 191 -0.11 2.65 16.13
CA ARG A 191 -0.86 1.41 16.00
C ARG A 191 0.03 0.21 16.33
N ARG A 192 -0.59 -0.88 16.77
CA ARG A 192 0.13 -2.15 16.93
C ARG A 192 0.34 -2.79 15.56
N VAL A 193 1.43 -3.54 15.40
CA VAL A 193 1.73 -4.26 14.14
C VAL A 193 0.52 -5.06 13.65
N ARG A 194 -0.11 -5.82 14.54
CA ARG A 194 -1.27 -6.69 14.23
C ARG A 194 -2.55 -5.93 13.81
N GLU A 195 -2.62 -4.63 14.07
CA GLU A 195 -3.75 -3.80 13.64
C GLU A 195 -3.61 -3.33 12.18
N LEU A 196 -2.39 -3.27 11.68
CA LEU A 196 -2.09 -2.89 10.30
C LEU A 196 -1.83 -4.09 9.42
N ILE A 197 -1.19 -5.13 9.97
CA ILE A 197 -0.71 -6.30 9.23
C ILE A 197 -1.47 -7.53 9.70
N SER A 198 -2.14 -8.22 8.77
CA SER A 198 -2.78 -9.49 9.05
C SER A 198 -1.85 -10.66 8.82
N PHE A 199 -1.43 -11.27 9.89
CA PHE A 199 -0.72 -12.55 9.87
C PHE A 199 -1.67 -13.76 9.98
N ALA A 200 -2.98 -13.54 9.86
CA ALA A 200 -3.97 -14.60 9.89
C ALA A 200 -3.75 -15.60 8.75
N LYS A 201 -4.21 -16.85 8.96
CA LYS A 201 -4.23 -17.83 7.88
C LYS A 201 -5.14 -17.32 6.76
N PRO A 202 -4.73 -17.44 5.48
CA PRO A 202 -5.54 -16.98 4.37
C PRO A 202 -6.84 -17.78 4.24
N ASN A 203 -7.87 -17.17 3.67
CA ASN A 203 -9.08 -17.88 3.31
C ASN A 203 -8.75 -19.03 2.34
N LYS A 204 -8.90 -20.27 2.78
CA LYS A 204 -8.50 -21.48 2.02
C LYS A 204 -9.19 -21.58 0.65
N ALA A 205 -10.45 -21.14 0.55
CA ALA A 205 -11.20 -21.20 -0.71
C ALA A 205 -10.67 -20.23 -1.77
N LEU A 206 -10.08 -19.10 -1.35
CA LEU A 206 -9.56 -18.06 -2.23
C LEU A 206 -8.05 -18.16 -2.45
N PHE A 207 -7.32 -18.81 -1.55
CA PHE A 207 -5.86 -18.77 -1.50
C PHE A 207 -5.20 -19.25 -2.81
N TRP A 208 -5.36 -20.53 -3.13
CA TRP A 208 -4.72 -21.10 -4.32
C TRP A 208 -5.22 -20.50 -5.64
N PRO A 209 -6.56 -20.35 -5.85
CA PRO A 209 -7.02 -19.67 -7.04
C PRO A 209 -6.46 -18.24 -7.18
N MET A 210 -6.31 -17.51 -6.07
CA MET A 210 -5.75 -16.17 -6.08
C MET A 210 -4.25 -16.17 -6.42
N VAL A 211 -3.48 -17.13 -5.87
CA VAL A 211 -2.06 -17.29 -6.18
C VAL A 211 -1.85 -17.55 -7.67
N PHE A 212 -2.57 -18.52 -8.25
CA PHE A 212 -2.44 -18.84 -9.68
C PHE A 212 -2.90 -17.69 -10.58
N THR A 213 -4.00 -17.02 -10.22
CA THR A 213 -4.47 -15.84 -10.96
C THR A 213 -3.44 -14.72 -10.94
N ALA A 214 -2.85 -14.43 -9.79
CA ALA A 214 -1.86 -13.36 -9.65
C ALA A 214 -0.57 -13.69 -10.39
N ILE A 215 -0.04 -14.92 -10.31
CA ILE A 215 1.15 -15.33 -11.04
C ILE A 215 0.92 -15.25 -12.55
N GLY A 216 -0.21 -15.74 -13.07
CA GLY A 216 -0.55 -15.57 -14.49
C GLY A 216 -0.64 -14.10 -14.89
N GLY A 217 -1.20 -13.24 -14.03
CA GLY A 217 -1.24 -11.79 -14.20
C GLY A 217 0.16 -11.14 -14.21
N CYS A 218 1.10 -11.60 -13.37
CA CYS A 218 2.49 -11.14 -13.38
C CYS A 218 3.18 -11.44 -14.72
N TYR A 219 2.95 -12.62 -15.30
CA TYR A 219 3.51 -12.98 -16.60
C TYR A 219 2.88 -12.20 -17.75
N ILE A 220 1.58 -11.92 -17.72
CA ILE A 220 0.93 -11.00 -18.68
C ILE A 220 1.54 -9.59 -18.55
N ALA A 221 1.75 -9.10 -17.33
CA ALA A 221 2.39 -7.81 -17.09
C ALA A 221 3.83 -7.78 -17.64
N ASN A 222 4.60 -8.86 -17.42
CA ASN A 222 5.97 -8.99 -17.96
C ASN A 222 5.99 -8.89 -19.48
N ILE A 223 5.10 -9.62 -20.19
CA ILE A 223 4.97 -9.51 -21.65
C ILE A 223 4.63 -8.06 -22.05
N GLY A 224 3.68 -7.42 -21.37
CA GLY A 224 3.30 -6.04 -21.65
C GLY A 224 4.47 -5.06 -21.51
N VAL A 225 5.25 -5.20 -20.44
CA VAL A 225 6.44 -4.37 -20.20
C VAL A 225 7.56 -4.69 -21.20
N SER A 226 7.76 -5.95 -21.56
CA SER A 226 8.74 -6.33 -22.59
C SER A 226 8.39 -5.73 -23.97
N ILE A 227 7.12 -5.71 -24.35
CA ILE A 227 6.64 -5.03 -25.56
C ILE A 227 6.90 -3.53 -25.47
N LEU A 228 6.58 -2.90 -24.31
CA LEU A 228 6.82 -1.47 -24.09
C LEU A 228 8.31 -1.16 -24.21
N GLN A 229 9.17 -1.95 -23.56
CA GLN A 229 10.63 -1.80 -23.63
C GLN A 229 11.13 -1.91 -25.08
N GLN A 230 10.67 -2.90 -25.85
CA GLN A 230 11.04 -3.08 -27.25
C GLN A 230 10.61 -1.89 -28.12
N ARG A 231 9.47 -1.25 -27.81
CA ARG A 231 9.00 -0.07 -28.53
C ARG A 231 9.75 1.20 -28.16
N LEU A 232 10.23 1.31 -26.92
CA LEU A 232 10.96 2.48 -26.43
C LEU A 232 12.46 2.39 -26.71
N SER A 233 13.05 1.19 -26.82
CA SER A 233 14.49 1.00 -27.00
C SER A 233 15.11 1.70 -28.22
N PRO A 234 14.41 1.95 -29.35
CA PRO A 234 14.98 2.74 -30.44
C PRO A 234 15.15 4.23 -30.13
N VAL A 235 14.40 4.74 -29.11
CA VAL A 235 14.40 6.16 -28.73
C VAL A 235 15.20 6.39 -27.44
N PHE A 236 15.16 5.41 -26.53
CA PHE A 236 15.80 5.48 -25.21
C PHE A 236 16.62 4.21 -24.99
N GLU A 237 17.89 4.37 -24.62
CA GLU A 237 18.70 3.28 -24.10
C GLU A 237 18.23 2.96 -22.67
N LEU A 238 17.34 1.97 -22.56
CA LEU A 238 16.74 1.61 -21.27
C LEU A 238 17.67 0.66 -20.52
N LYS A 239 18.33 1.20 -19.49
CA LYS A 239 19.24 0.44 -18.63
C LYS A 239 18.50 -0.21 -17.46
N SER A 240 18.89 -1.44 -17.12
CA SER A 240 18.48 -2.14 -15.92
C SER A 240 19.70 -2.29 -14.99
N GLN A 241 19.45 -2.32 -13.69
CA GLN A 241 20.50 -2.63 -12.73
C GLN A 241 20.76 -4.12 -12.80
N ASP A 242 22.01 -4.50 -13.13
CA ASP A 242 22.48 -5.89 -13.18
C ASP A 242 23.52 -6.09 -12.09
N PHE A 243 23.31 -7.07 -11.22
CA PHE A 243 24.23 -7.46 -10.16
C PHE A 243 25.10 -8.66 -10.57
N GLY A 244 24.87 -9.18 -11.77
CA GLY A 244 25.45 -10.44 -12.23
C GLY A 244 24.84 -11.67 -11.54
N THR A 245 25.02 -12.83 -12.16
CA THR A 245 24.47 -14.10 -11.65
C THR A 245 25.60 -14.96 -11.08
N PRO A 246 25.62 -15.21 -9.74
CA PRO A 246 26.61 -16.08 -9.14
C PRO A 246 26.48 -17.51 -9.67
N GLN A 247 27.60 -18.15 -9.99
CA GLN A 247 27.60 -19.49 -10.57
C GLN A 247 27.62 -20.60 -9.51
N GLY A 248 27.24 -21.81 -9.91
CA GLY A 248 27.24 -22.99 -9.08
C GLY A 248 26.06 -23.07 -8.08
N ILE A 249 26.05 -24.18 -7.32
CA ILE A 249 24.97 -24.46 -6.35
C ILE A 249 24.91 -23.37 -5.25
N LEU A 250 26.08 -22.95 -4.75
CA LEU A 250 26.13 -21.89 -3.74
C LEU A 250 25.60 -20.57 -4.28
N GLY A 251 25.94 -20.22 -5.53
CA GLY A 251 25.41 -19.04 -6.23
C GLY A 251 23.90 -19.10 -6.36
N PHE A 252 23.35 -20.26 -6.76
CA PHE A 252 21.91 -20.45 -6.80
C PHE A 252 21.24 -20.25 -5.42
N VAL A 253 21.79 -20.85 -4.37
CA VAL A 253 21.25 -20.70 -3.00
C VAL A 253 21.29 -19.24 -2.54
N ILE A 254 22.35 -18.51 -2.85
CA ILE A 254 22.46 -17.09 -2.53
C ILE A 254 21.41 -16.29 -3.30
N SER A 255 21.31 -16.47 -4.63
CA SER A 255 20.26 -15.79 -5.43
C SER A 255 18.84 -16.13 -4.95
N PHE A 256 18.58 -17.38 -4.60
CA PHE A 256 17.31 -17.83 -4.03
C PHE A 256 16.98 -17.07 -2.73
N LEU A 257 17.93 -16.93 -1.82
CA LEU A 257 17.72 -16.25 -0.55
C LEU A 257 17.61 -14.73 -0.71
N THR A 258 18.49 -14.13 -1.52
CA THR A 258 18.63 -12.67 -1.65
C THR A 258 17.63 -12.06 -2.62
N THR A 259 17.31 -12.75 -3.72
CA THR A 259 16.43 -12.22 -4.77
C THR A 259 14.99 -12.72 -4.63
N ALA A 260 14.76 -13.96 -4.17
CA ALA A 260 13.41 -14.47 -4.04
C ALA A 260 12.84 -14.36 -2.62
N CYS A 261 13.55 -14.87 -1.60
CA CYS A 261 13.00 -14.95 -0.24
C CYS A 261 12.98 -13.60 0.48
N ALA A 262 14.12 -12.91 0.48
CA ALA A 262 14.29 -11.69 1.27
C ALA A 262 13.37 -10.54 0.84
N PRO A 263 13.30 -10.16 -0.46
CA PRO A 263 12.39 -9.11 -0.91
C PRO A 263 10.92 -9.46 -0.66
N ALA A 264 10.51 -10.70 -0.94
CA ALA A 264 9.13 -11.14 -0.71
C ALA A 264 8.68 -10.98 0.75
N LEU A 265 9.56 -11.13 1.71
CA LEU A 265 9.25 -10.93 3.12
C LEU A 265 9.23 -9.45 3.50
N ILE A 266 10.31 -8.72 3.21
CA ILE A 266 10.48 -7.38 3.76
C ILE A 266 9.66 -6.32 3.01
N GLU A 267 9.53 -6.44 1.69
CA GLU A 267 8.74 -5.52 0.89
C GLU A 267 7.25 -5.71 1.13
N GLU A 268 6.77 -6.97 1.25
CA GLU A 268 5.38 -7.20 1.61
C GLU A 268 5.07 -6.69 3.02
N PHE A 269 5.99 -6.84 3.98
CA PHE A 269 5.83 -6.28 5.31
C PHE A 269 5.68 -4.75 5.27
N PHE A 270 6.47 -4.06 4.45
CA PHE A 270 6.38 -2.61 4.32
C PHE A 270 5.16 -2.17 3.49
N PHE A 271 5.01 -2.68 2.26
CA PHE A 271 3.99 -2.18 1.33
C PHE A 271 2.59 -2.72 1.63
N ARG A 272 2.42 -4.04 1.86
CA ARG A 272 1.10 -4.65 2.12
C ARG A 272 0.77 -4.67 3.60
N GLY A 273 1.79 -4.68 4.43
CA GLY A 273 1.64 -4.53 5.88
C GLY A 273 1.43 -3.06 6.28
N ALA A 274 2.51 -2.30 6.36
CA ALA A 274 2.49 -0.97 6.97
C ALA A 274 1.76 0.08 6.10
N ILE A 275 2.05 0.19 4.79
CA ILE A 275 1.47 1.22 3.92
C ILE A 275 0.00 0.90 3.62
N LEU A 276 -0.29 -0.24 2.97
CA LEU A 276 -1.66 -0.62 2.60
C LEU A 276 -2.55 -0.69 3.84
N GLY A 277 -2.08 -1.30 4.94
CA GLY A 277 -2.80 -1.34 6.21
C GLY A 277 -3.15 0.04 6.75
N SER A 278 -2.26 1.03 6.61
CA SER A 278 -2.53 2.42 6.99
C SER A 278 -3.56 3.11 6.12
N LEU A 279 -3.70 2.69 4.86
CA LEU A 279 -4.56 3.32 3.85
C LEU A 279 -5.96 2.70 3.77
N ARG A 280 -6.14 1.44 4.20
CA ARG A 280 -7.42 0.71 4.07
C ARG A 280 -8.62 1.42 4.71
N LYS A 281 -8.40 2.20 5.76
CA LYS A 281 -9.44 3.02 6.38
C LYS A 281 -10.07 4.05 5.44
N PHE A 282 -9.43 4.37 4.31
CA PHE A 282 -9.91 5.26 3.27
C PHE A 282 -10.48 4.51 2.05
N GLY A 283 -10.69 3.21 2.16
CA GLY A 283 -11.22 2.33 1.13
C GLY A 283 -10.16 1.41 0.53
N ASP A 284 -10.54 0.14 0.32
CA ASP A 284 -9.61 -0.90 -0.15
C ASP A 284 -9.06 -0.60 -1.55
N SER A 285 -9.91 -0.12 -2.48
CA SER A 285 -9.47 0.26 -3.84
C SER A 285 -8.44 1.39 -3.82
N PHE A 286 -8.69 2.43 -3.00
CA PHE A 286 -7.75 3.53 -2.80
C PHE A 286 -6.42 3.03 -2.23
N ALA A 287 -6.49 2.15 -1.21
CA ALA A 287 -5.32 1.61 -0.54
C ALA A 287 -4.46 0.75 -1.49
N ILE A 288 -5.09 -0.15 -2.26
CA ILE A 288 -4.41 -1.01 -3.23
C ILE A 288 -3.72 -0.16 -4.30
N PHE A 289 -4.45 0.76 -4.93
CA PHE A 289 -3.94 1.58 -6.01
C PHE A 289 -2.78 2.48 -5.56
N THR A 290 -2.96 3.18 -4.42
CA THR A 290 -1.92 4.07 -3.89
C THR A 290 -0.67 3.30 -3.44
N SER A 291 -0.85 2.16 -2.75
CA SER A 291 0.28 1.31 -2.35
C SER A 291 1.02 0.73 -3.55
N ALA A 292 0.31 0.36 -4.62
CA ALA A 292 0.91 -0.17 -5.84
C ALA A 292 1.73 0.90 -6.59
N ILE A 293 1.25 2.14 -6.67
CA ILE A 293 2.03 3.25 -7.25
C ILE A 293 3.34 3.45 -6.48
N LEU A 294 3.26 3.51 -5.14
CA LEU A 294 4.45 3.70 -4.31
C LEU A 294 5.42 2.52 -4.43
N PHE A 295 4.89 1.30 -4.55
CA PHE A 295 5.68 0.10 -4.79
C PHE A 295 6.39 0.13 -6.15
N GLY A 296 5.71 0.57 -7.20
CA GLY A 296 6.35 0.76 -8.50
C GLY A 296 7.46 1.82 -8.43
N LEU A 297 7.16 2.99 -7.88
CA LEU A 297 8.07 4.12 -7.83
C LEU A 297 9.37 3.82 -7.04
N VAL A 298 9.30 3.07 -5.94
CA VAL A 298 10.48 2.81 -5.11
C VAL A 298 11.57 2.02 -5.84
N HIS A 299 11.24 1.30 -6.92
CA HIS A 299 12.22 0.57 -7.70
C HIS A 299 13.21 1.47 -8.46
N GLY A 300 12.88 2.76 -8.68
CA GLY A 300 13.81 3.73 -9.25
C GLY A 300 14.35 3.40 -10.64
N ASN A 301 13.71 2.48 -11.37
CA ASN A 301 14.10 2.02 -12.69
C ASN A 301 12.91 2.11 -13.66
N LEU A 302 13.12 2.74 -14.82
CA LEU A 302 12.04 3.05 -15.76
C LEU A 302 11.34 1.80 -16.31
N ILE A 303 12.07 0.69 -16.46
CA ILE A 303 11.53 -0.60 -16.93
C ILE A 303 10.77 -1.30 -15.81
N GLN A 304 11.29 -1.25 -14.59
CA GLN A 304 10.70 -1.95 -13.44
C GLN A 304 9.45 -1.25 -12.88
N ILE A 305 9.37 0.09 -12.97
CA ILE A 305 8.23 0.84 -12.43
C ILE A 305 6.87 0.32 -12.94
N PRO A 306 6.59 0.20 -14.25
CA PRO A 306 5.28 -0.27 -14.72
C PRO A 306 5.04 -1.75 -14.39
N PHE A 307 6.06 -2.59 -14.38
CA PHE A 307 5.96 -3.98 -13.95
C PHE A 307 5.60 -4.08 -12.47
N ALA A 308 6.41 -3.46 -11.62
CA ALA A 308 6.21 -3.49 -10.16
C ALA A 308 4.87 -2.83 -9.76
N PHE A 309 4.43 -1.77 -10.43
CA PHE A 309 3.09 -1.21 -10.24
C PHE A 309 2.00 -2.25 -10.49
N THR A 310 2.06 -2.96 -11.62
CA THR A 310 1.05 -3.98 -11.98
C THR A 310 1.08 -5.16 -11.01
N VAL A 311 2.27 -5.68 -10.69
CA VAL A 311 2.46 -6.69 -9.64
C VAL A 311 1.92 -6.17 -8.31
N GLY A 312 2.18 -4.90 -7.99
CA GLY A 312 1.68 -4.22 -6.81
C GLY A 312 0.16 -4.24 -6.65
N LEU A 313 -0.56 -4.06 -7.75
CA LEU A 313 -2.03 -4.18 -7.78
C LEU A 313 -2.49 -5.61 -7.50
N LEU A 314 -1.87 -6.61 -8.13
CA LEU A 314 -2.20 -8.02 -7.95
C LEU A 314 -1.97 -8.49 -6.52
N LEU A 315 -0.80 -8.15 -5.95
CA LEU A 315 -0.44 -8.48 -4.56
C LEU A 315 -1.38 -7.79 -3.56
N GLY A 316 -1.63 -6.49 -3.74
CA GLY A 316 -2.54 -5.74 -2.87
C GLY A 316 -3.97 -6.29 -2.91
N PHE A 317 -4.47 -6.63 -4.10
CA PHE A 317 -5.77 -7.27 -4.29
C PHE A 317 -5.82 -8.63 -3.59
N ALA A 318 -4.81 -9.49 -3.81
CA ALA A 318 -4.74 -10.82 -3.21
C ALA A 318 -4.72 -10.77 -1.68
N VAL A 319 -3.90 -9.89 -1.09
CA VAL A 319 -3.81 -9.71 0.38
C VAL A 319 -5.15 -9.23 0.95
N VAL A 320 -5.80 -8.26 0.32
CA VAL A 320 -7.09 -7.74 0.78
C VAL A 320 -8.18 -8.80 0.71
N LYS A 321 -8.26 -9.56 -0.39
CA LYS A 321 -9.33 -10.56 -0.61
C LYS A 321 -9.16 -11.83 0.21
N THR A 322 -7.92 -12.28 0.41
CA THR A 322 -7.64 -13.46 1.25
C THR A 322 -7.55 -13.14 2.73
N GLY A 323 -7.41 -11.86 3.08
CA GLY A 323 -7.27 -11.38 4.45
C GLY A 323 -5.92 -11.72 5.09
N SER A 324 -4.89 -12.02 4.32
CA SER A 324 -3.60 -12.48 4.83
C SER A 324 -2.42 -11.92 4.04
N ILE A 325 -1.42 -11.39 4.75
CA ILE A 325 -0.16 -10.96 4.13
C ILE A 325 0.59 -12.12 3.48
N TRP A 326 0.44 -13.33 4.02
CA TRP A 326 1.13 -14.52 3.51
C TRP A 326 0.77 -14.86 2.06
N THR A 327 -0.42 -14.46 1.60
CA THR A 327 -0.79 -14.60 0.19
C THR A 327 0.07 -13.71 -0.70
N GLY A 328 0.29 -12.45 -0.31
CA GLY A 328 1.19 -11.55 -1.00
C GLY A 328 2.63 -12.05 -0.99
N VAL A 329 3.12 -12.45 0.18
CA VAL A 329 4.48 -13.03 0.34
C VAL A 329 4.68 -14.22 -0.59
N LEU A 330 3.73 -15.16 -0.65
CA LEU A 330 3.88 -16.34 -1.52
C LEU A 330 3.88 -15.96 -3.01
N ILE A 331 2.97 -15.08 -3.44
CA ILE A 331 2.91 -14.65 -4.84
C ILE A 331 4.20 -13.93 -5.22
N HIS A 332 4.68 -13.01 -4.40
CA HIS A 332 5.91 -12.27 -4.62
C HIS A 332 7.12 -13.21 -4.66
N PHE A 333 7.22 -14.10 -3.68
CA PHE A 333 8.26 -15.14 -3.65
C PHE A 333 8.26 -15.99 -4.92
N LEU A 334 7.10 -16.51 -5.35
CA LEU A 334 7.01 -17.35 -6.54
C LEU A 334 7.40 -16.58 -7.81
N ASN A 335 6.96 -15.31 -7.95
CA ASN A 335 7.35 -14.48 -9.08
C ASN A 335 8.87 -14.32 -9.17
N ASN A 336 9.52 -13.99 -8.06
CA ASN A 336 10.97 -13.78 -8.02
C ASN A 336 11.74 -15.11 -8.13
N PHE A 337 11.23 -16.18 -7.52
CA PHE A 337 11.85 -17.51 -7.61
C PHE A 337 11.86 -18.03 -9.04
N LEU A 338 10.76 -17.84 -9.80
CA LEU A 338 10.73 -18.20 -11.21
C LEU A 338 11.75 -17.40 -12.04
N ALA A 339 11.97 -16.13 -11.71
CA ALA A 339 13.02 -15.32 -12.34
C ALA A 339 14.42 -15.87 -12.03
N VAL A 340 14.70 -16.22 -10.76
CA VAL A 340 15.98 -16.85 -10.35
C VAL A 340 16.19 -18.19 -11.09
N LEU A 341 15.15 -19.01 -11.23
CA LEU A 341 15.23 -20.27 -11.99
C LEU A 341 15.56 -20.04 -13.47
N GLN A 342 14.96 -19.03 -14.09
CA GLN A 342 15.22 -18.69 -15.49
C GLN A 342 16.63 -18.16 -15.68
N GLU A 343 17.10 -17.29 -14.78
CA GLU A 343 18.42 -16.69 -14.81
C GLU A 343 19.51 -17.76 -14.63
N HIS A 344 19.41 -18.61 -13.60
CA HIS A 344 20.35 -19.70 -13.40
C HIS A 344 20.24 -20.78 -14.47
N GLY A 345 19.04 -21.06 -14.97
CA GLY A 345 18.84 -22.00 -16.08
C GLY A 345 19.61 -21.61 -17.33
N SER A 346 19.69 -20.31 -17.63
CA SER A 346 20.42 -19.78 -18.78
C SER A 346 21.94 -20.00 -18.70
N LEU A 347 22.50 -20.24 -17.50
CA LEU A 347 23.92 -20.54 -17.34
C LEU A 347 24.30 -21.97 -17.75
N TYR A 348 23.34 -22.91 -17.73
CA TYR A 348 23.60 -24.33 -17.89
C TYR A 348 22.90 -24.97 -19.07
N LEU A 349 21.84 -24.35 -19.59
CA LEU A 349 21.07 -24.85 -20.70
C LEU A 349 21.44 -24.09 -21.99
N ASN A 350 21.40 -24.78 -23.13
CA ASN A 350 21.55 -24.09 -24.41
C ASN A 350 20.38 -23.15 -24.66
N GLU A 351 20.64 -22.10 -25.43
CA GLU A 351 19.69 -21.01 -25.69
C GLU A 351 18.34 -21.50 -26.23
N ASN A 352 18.33 -22.43 -27.19
CA ASN A 352 17.10 -22.94 -27.79
C ASN A 352 16.22 -23.68 -26.76
N LEU A 353 16.85 -24.53 -25.92
CA LEU A 353 16.15 -25.25 -24.87
C LEU A 353 15.59 -24.28 -23.82
N MET A 354 16.38 -23.29 -23.43
CA MET A 354 15.95 -22.28 -22.46
C MET A 354 14.78 -21.46 -22.99
N GLN A 355 14.82 -21.03 -24.26
CA GLN A 355 13.69 -20.34 -24.90
C GLN A 355 12.44 -21.22 -24.95
N LEU A 356 12.56 -22.49 -25.34
CA LEU A 356 11.44 -23.43 -25.36
C LEU A 356 10.82 -23.58 -23.97
N LEU A 357 11.64 -23.79 -22.93
CA LEU A 357 11.17 -23.90 -21.53
C LEU A 357 10.46 -22.63 -21.07
N ASN A 358 10.99 -21.46 -21.42
CA ASN A 358 10.37 -20.17 -21.11
C ASN A 358 9.00 -20.03 -21.81
N TYR A 359 8.87 -20.35 -23.08
CA TYR A 359 7.59 -20.30 -23.79
C TYR A 359 6.56 -21.25 -23.16
N VAL A 360 6.96 -22.48 -22.85
CA VAL A 360 6.08 -23.46 -22.18
C VAL A 360 5.66 -22.96 -20.80
N LEU A 361 6.60 -22.46 -20.00
CA LEU A 361 6.32 -21.92 -18.67
C LEU A 361 5.32 -20.75 -18.74
N VAL A 362 5.58 -19.76 -19.61
CA VAL A 362 4.71 -18.60 -19.80
C VAL A 362 3.30 -19.05 -20.20
N LEU A 363 3.19 -19.96 -21.18
CA LEU A 363 1.90 -20.48 -21.63
C LEU A 363 1.12 -21.17 -20.51
N VAL A 364 1.79 -22.06 -19.76
CA VAL A 364 1.18 -22.79 -18.63
C VAL A 364 0.71 -21.84 -17.54
N LEU A 365 1.52 -20.84 -17.18
CA LEU A 365 1.18 -19.91 -16.12
C LEU A 365 0.04 -18.95 -16.51
N ILE A 366 0.01 -18.50 -17.78
CA ILE A 366 -1.09 -17.64 -18.27
C ILE A 366 -2.39 -18.45 -18.36
N ILE A 367 -2.38 -19.64 -18.97
CA ILE A 367 -3.58 -20.47 -19.08
C ILE A 367 -4.08 -20.88 -17.69
N GLY A 368 -3.17 -21.32 -16.83
CA GLY A 368 -3.50 -21.67 -15.44
C GLY A 368 -4.07 -20.48 -14.67
N GLY A 369 -3.49 -19.29 -14.85
CA GLY A 369 -3.97 -18.04 -14.24
C GLY A 369 -5.36 -17.64 -14.73
N ILE A 370 -5.63 -17.71 -16.04
CA ILE A 370 -6.95 -17.43 -16.63
C ILE A 370 -7.99 -18.44 -16.10
N PHE A 371 -7.64 -19.73 -16.09
CA PHE A 371 -8.53 -20.77 -15.54
C PHE A 371 -8.83 -20.53 -14.06
N ALA A 372 -7.83 -20.18 -13.26
CA ALA A 372 -8.01 -19.85 -11.84
C ALA A 372 -8.88 -18.61 -11.65
N ALA A 373 -8.69 -17.56 -12.46
CA ALA A 373 -9.52 -16.35 -12.44
C ALA A 373 -10.98 -16.68 -12.79
N TYR A 374 -11.21 -17.49 -13.81
CA TYR A 374 -12.55 -17.98 -14.15
C TYR A 374 -13.19 -18.73 -12.97
N ARG A 375 -12.46 -19.67 -12.34
CA ARG A 375 -12.95 -20.39 -11.16
C ARG A 375 -13.27 -19.47 -9.99
N LEU A 376 -12.48 -18.40 -9.79
CA LEU A 376 -12.76 -17.38 -8.77
C LEU A 376 -14.07 -16.64 -9.05
N THR A 377 -14.31 -16.21 -10.29
CA THR A 377 -15.54 -15.49 -10.65
C THR A 377 -16.80 -16.36 -10.54
N VAL A 378 -16.70 -17.65 -10.92
CA VAL A 378 -17.81 -18.59 -10.79
C VAL A 378 -18.14 -18.88 -9.32
N LYS A 379 -17.13 -19.13 -8.48
CA LYS A 379 -17.32 -19.44 -7.06
C LYS A 379 -17.63 -18.21 -6.20
N SER A 380 -17.19 -17.03 -6.63
CA SER A 380 -17.31 -15.78 -5.89
C SER A 380 -17.64 -14.65 -6.87
N PRO A 381 -18.89 -14.53 -7.36
CA PRO A 381 -19.29 -13.57 -8.40
C PRO A 381 -18.90 -12.11 -8.08
N ASN A 382 -18.86 -11.78 -6.79
CA ASN A 382 -18.51 -10.44 -6.31
C ASN A 382 -17.04 -10.30 -5.89
N ILE A 383 -16.14 -11.18 -6.39
CA ILE A 383 -14.73 -11.17 -5.97
C ILE A 383 -14.05 -9.82 -6.27
N PHE A 384 -14.40 -9.17 -7.35
CA PHE A 384 -13.85 -7.87 -7.74
C PHE A 384 -14.55 -6.67 -7.08
N ALA A 385 -15.71 -6.90 -6.44
CA ALA A 385 -16.39 -5.83 -5.71
C ALA A 385 -15.68 -5.54 -4.39
N PHE A 386 -15.41 -4.28 -4.12
CA PHE A 386 -14.98 -3.83 -2.80
C PHE A 386 -16.17 -3.27 -2.03
N ALA A 387 -16.15 -3.44 -0.71
CA ALA A 387 -17.15 -2.84 0.12
C ALA A 387 -17.14 -1.32 -0.02
N LYS A 388 -18.31 -0.75 -0.18
CA LYS A 388 -18.48 0.70 -0.16
C LYS A 388 -18.20 1.19 1.27
N THR A 389 -17.09 1.87 1.47
CA THR A 389 -16.83 2.59 2.71
C THR A 389 -17.61 3.93 2.65
N PRO A 390 -18.27 4.33 3.74
CA PRO A 390 -19.00 5.60 3.78
C PRO A 390 -17.97 6.75 3.80
N HIS A 391 -17.62 7.26 2.63
CA HIS A 391 -16.75 8.42 2.46
C HIS A 391 -17.54 9.55 1.82
N VAL A 392 -17.28 10.77 2.28
CA VAL A 392 -17.88 11.99 1.70
C VAL A 392 -17.10 12.40 0.45
N SER A 393 -15.78 12.09 0.42
CA SER A 393 -14.91 12.43 -0.70
C SER A 393 -14.87 11.33 -1.78
N THR A 394 -14.57 11.73 -3.00
CA THR A 394 -14.27 10.79 -4.09
C THR A 394 -12.89 10.15 -3.92
N ALA A 395 -12.67 9.00 -4.57
CA ALA A 395 -11.34 8.37 -4.57
C ALA A 395 -10.27 9.29 -5.16
N GLY A 396 -10.60 10.05 -6.22
CA GLY A 396 -9.68 11.03 -6.82
C GLY A 396 -9.31 12.17 -5.87
N GLN A 397 -10.25 12.68 -5.09
CA GLN A 397 -9.96 13.71 -4.07
C GLN A 397 -9.01 13.16 -3.00
N ARG A 398 -9.25 11.95 -2.48
CA ARG A 398 -8.35 11.29 -1.52
C ARG A 398 -6.96 11.10 -2.10
N PHE A 399 -6.87 10.64 -3.35
CA PHE A 399 -5.61 10.47 -4.05
C PHE A 399 -4.85 11.80 -4.19
N GLY A 400 -5.52 12.88 -4.62
CA GLY A 400 -4.91 14.21 -4.72
C GLY A 400 -4.43 14.75 -3.37
N TRP A 401 -5.22 14.57 -2.29
CA TRP A 401 -4.79 14.99 -0.94
C TRP A 401 -3.62 14.20 -0.39
N PHE A 402 -3.51 12.92 -0.77
CA PHE A 402 -2.40 12.06 -0.38
C PHE A 402 -1.13 12.42 -1.16
N MET A 403 -1.21 12.44 -2.50
CA MET A 403 -0.07 12.69 -3.38
C MET A 403 0.46 14.12 -3.27
N GLY A 404 -0.40 15.10 -2.97
CA GLY A 404 -0.03 16.50 -2.75
C GLY A 404 0.69 16.77 -1.42
N ARG A 405 1.08 15.76 -0.63
CA ARG A 405 1.87 16.00 0.60
C ARG A 405 3.33 16.24 0.29
N PRO A 406 3.98 17.25 0.93
CA PRO A 406 5.39 17.56 0.68
C PRO A 406 6.31 16.34 0.75
N THR A 407 6.12 15.46 1.75
CA THR A 407 6.93 14.24 1.91
C THR A 407 6.74 13.24 0.77
N VAL A 408 5.54 13.14 0.19
CA VAL A 408 5.27 12.29 -0.98
C VAL A 408 5.85 12.92 -2.25
N ILE A 409 5.72 14.24 -2.40
CA ILE A 409 6.29 14.98 -3.53
C ILE A 409 7.82 14.85 -3.53
N ILE A 410 8.46 15.07 -2.38
CA ILE A 410 9.93 14.92 -2.25
C ILE A 410 10.35 13.48 -2.58
N PHE A 411 9.61 12.46 -2.11
CA PHE A 411 9.87 11.07 -2.48
C PHE A 411 9.80 10.86 -4.00
N ILE A 412 8.77 11.39 -4.67
CA ILE A 412 8.63 11.30 -6.13
C ILE A 412 9.79 11.99 -6.85
N ILE A 413 10.22 13.17 -6.38
CA ILE A 413 11.36 13.89 -6.95
C ILE A 413 12.65 13.08 -6.80
N ILE A 414 12.91 12.51 -5.61
CA ILE A 414 14.09 11.67 -5.39
C ILE A 414 14.05 10.45 -6.33
N THR A 415 12.90 9.77 -6.43
CA THR A 415 12.73 8.64 -7.35
C THR A 415 13.00 9.05 -8.80
N ALA A 416 12.46 10.19 -9.24
CA ALA A 416 12.69 10.69 -10.60
C ALA A 416 14.18 10.99 -10.85
N LEU A 417 14.87 11.58 -9.89
CA LEU A 417 16.31 11.79 -9.96
C LEU A 417 17.08 10.46 -10.00
N THR A 418 16.69 9.47 -9.22
CA THR A 418 17.29 8.12 -9.26
C THR A 418 17.09 7.49 -10.64
N VAL A 419 15.88 7.55 -11.22
CA VAL A 419 15.63 7.08 -12.59
C VAL A 419 16.55 7.77 -13.60
N LEU A 420 16.67 9.09 -13.51
CA LEU A 420 17.55 9.86 -14.40
C LEU A 420 19.02 9.45 -14.25
N THR A 421 19.51 9.26 -13.03
CA THR A 421 20.91 8.85 -12.80
C THR A 421 21.18 7.45 -13.36
N VAL A 422 20.26 6.50 -13.20
CA VAL A 422 20.38 5.15 -13.77
C VAL A 422 20.39 5.18 -15.30
N GLN A 423 19.62 6.07 -15.94
CA GLN A 423 19.59 6.19 -17.40
C GLN A 423 20.81 6.93 -18.00
N LEU A 424 21.50 7.76 -17.20
CA LEU A 424 22.68 8.53 -17.64
C LEU A 424 24.01 7.77 -17.45
N GLN A 425 24.04 6.71 -16.65
CA GLN A 425 25.20 5.81 -16.49
C GLN A 425 25.33 4.82 -17.63
#